data_08262b0128182d921ae9388363a86cb2
#
_entry.id   08262b0128182d921ae9388363a86cb2
#
_cell.length_a   1.000
_cell.length_b   1.000
_cell.length_c   1.000
_cell.angle_alpha   90.00
_cell.angle_beta   90.00
_cell.angle_gamma   90.00
#
_symmetry.space_group_name_H-M   'P 1'
#
loop_
_entity.id
_entity.type
_entity.pdbx_description
1 polymer ?
#
loop_
_entity_poly.entity_id
_entity_poly.type
_entity_poly.pdbx_seq_one_letter_code
_entity_poly.pdbx_strand_id
1 'polypeptide(L)'
;MSHAADDLDRWMRTAFVEMNTELEELYFAQEDRANVDGVGDTIKAALVDEGRALIRPLAAEGNTNEGFDHAFDVLGNLGLFLAALRRHELTNPARESQSPFAEASALGLHIGASLGVAPRFATAHLATHNRAVDGVQKSFTALADEFVFIDYNTMGILSYKRAADALMRVPPLGISNRSTLMLLNNARDALNDVAKTNDILFTRLDKDRFFYSVRPYYKPYRVGRQEYRGANAGDFSGINQIDLLLGLCRANDPSYSQLLIDKMLFMIPEDQTSLRACLIHVPLLDQFLDAAPSASGKEWFRLNCRAFLEVCEAHGFAAVQHHDRLFESFIVKMSDALDSKHHAQLTASGPPLPVLAKALERLRDLRAAAKRDDFETAHGKIETLKRAVGWGA
;
A
#
# COMPACT_ATOMS: atom_id res chain seq x y z
N MET A 1 -14.93 23.66 1.59
CA MET A 1 -15.74 22.49 1.13
C MET A 1 -17.18 22.96 0.95
N SER A 2 -17.92 22.33 0.01
CA SER A 2 -19.37 22.58 -0.05
C SER A 2 -20.04 21.99 1.20
N HIS A 3 -21.25 22.49 1.52
CA HIS A 3 -22.01 22.00 2.67
C HIS A 3 -22.27 20.48 2.59
N ALA A 4 -22.52 19.98 1.37
CA ALA A 4 -22.75 18.57 1.12
C ALA A 4 -21.48 17.72 1.35
N ALA A 5 -20.28 18.26 1.03
CA ALA A 5 -19.00 17.57 1.32
C ALA A 5 -18.71 17.51 2.82
N ASP A 6 -19.01 18.59 3.57
CA ASP A 6 -18.85 18.61 5.02
C ASP A 6 -19.83 17.65 5.71
N ASP A 7 -21.06 17.54 5.23
CA ASP A 7 -22.05 16.61 5.77
C ASP A 7 -21.65 15.15 5.53
N LEU A 8 -21.14 14.82 4.31
CA LEU A 8 -20.64 13.49 4.03
C LEU A 8 -19.40 13.18 4.91
N ASP A 9 -18.46 14.11 5.05
CA ASP A 9 -17.25 13.89 5.87
C ASP A 9 -17.58 13.66 7.35
N ARG A 10 -18.56 14.42 7.88
CA ARG A 10 -19.04 14.25 9.25
C ARG A 10 -19.67 12.88 9.45
N TRP A 11 -20.53 12.46 8.51
CA TRP A 11 -21.18 11.15 8.56
C TRP A 11 -20.16 10.02 8.49
N MET A 12 -19.15 10.14 7.63
CA MET A 12 -18.04 9.17 7.51
C MET A 12 -17.24 8.99 8.81
N ARG A 13 -17.22 9.99 9.69
CA ARG A 13 -16.52 9.95 10.98
C ARG A 13 -17.40 9.54 12.15
N THR A 14 -18.70 9.43 11.96
CA THR A 14 -19.69 9.16 13.02
C THR A 14 -20.55 7.94 12.66
N ALA A 15 -21.75 8.13 12.14
CA ALA A 15 -22.72 7.07 11.89
C ALA A 15 -22.18 5.95 10.97
N PHE A 16 -21.38 6.29 9.96
CA PHE A 16 -20.72 5.28 9.11
C PHE A 16 -19.83 4.33 9.94
N VAL A 17 -19.01 4.89 10.81
CA VAL A 17 -18.10 4.10 11.68
C VAL A 17 -18.92 3.28 12.70
N GLU A 18 -19.96 3.87 13.28
CA GLU A 18 -20.84 3.18 14.23
C GLU A 18 -21.55 1.99 13.59
N MET A 19 -22.17 2.18 12.42
CA MET A 19 -22.86 1.12 11.69
C MET A 19 -21.91 -0.01 11.28
N ASN A 20 -20.73 0.32 10.74
CA ASN A 20 -19.75 -0.70 10.37
C ASN A 20 -19.22 -1.46 11.59
N THR A 21 -18.99 -0.76 12.71
CA THR A 21 -18.54 -1.40 13.96
C THR A 21 -19.56 -2.40 14.46
N GLU A 22 -20.83 -2.01 14.51
CA GLU A 22 -21.92 -2.88 14.94
C GLU A 22 -22.03 -4.11 14.03
N LEU A 23 -21.96 -3.94 12.70
CA LEU A 23 -21.95 -5.05 11.75
C LEU A 23 -20.77 -6.00 11.97
N GLU A 24 -19.56 -5.47 12.18
CA GLU A 24 -18.38 -6.32 12.43
C GLU A 24 -18.47 -7.09 13.75
N GLU A 25 -19.04 -6.53 14.80
CA GLU A 25 -19.29 -7.24 16.05
C GLU A 25 -20.33 -8.34 15.87
N LEU A 26 -21.41 -8.10 15.12
CA LEU A 26 -22.40 -9.10 14.76
C LEU A 26 -21.79 -10.27 13.96
N TYR A 27 -20.91 -9.97 12.96
CA TYR A 27 -20.25 -11.02 12.20
C TYR A 27 -19.25 -11.81 13.04
N PHE A 28 -18.50 -11.14 13.87
CA PHE A 28 -17.47 -11.77 14.71
C PHE A 28 -18.06 -12.67 15.80
N ALA A 29 -19.28 -12.41 16.21
CA ALA A 29 -20.02 -13.22 17.19
C ALA A 29 -20.58 -14.54 16.60
N GLN A 30 -20.56 -14.72 15.26
CA GLN A 30 -21.06 -15.94 14.63
C GLN A 30 -20.02 -17.07 14.68
N GLU A 31 -20.48 -18.30 14.53
CA GLU A 31 -19.63 -19.47 14.33
C GLU A 31 -18.83 -19.34 13.03
N ASP A 32 -19.51 -18.99 11.92
CA ASP A 32 -18.87 -18.62 10.64
C ASP A 32 -18.70 -17.09 10.56
N ARG A 33 -17.57 -16.59 11.02
CA ARG A 33 -17.21 -15.17 11.01
C ARG A 33 -17.03 -14.57 9.63
N ALA A 34 -16.90 -15.40 8.58
CA ALA A 34 -16.81 -14.94 7.20
C ALA A 34 -18.18 -14.70 6.57
N ASN A 35 -19.25 -15.28 7.14
CA ASN A 35 -20.60 -15.09 6.65
C ASN A 35 -21.16 -13.72 7.06
N VAL A 36 -21.64 -12.98 6.05
CA VAL A 36 -22.29 -11.68 6.24
C VAL A 36 -23.76 -11.70 5.77
N ASP A 37 -24.20 -12.77 5.11
CA ASP A 37 -25.52 -12.86 4.51
C ASP A 37 -26.62 -13.00 5.59
N GLY A 38 -27.64 -12.16 5.51
CA GLY A 38 -28.76 -12.17 6.44
C GLY A 38 -28.45 -11.63 7.84
N VAL A 39 -27.26 -11.04 8.05
CA VAL A 39 -26.86 -10.50 9.36
C VAL A 39 -26.83 -8.99 9.30
N GLY A 40 -27.57 -8.33 10.21
CA GLY A 40 -27.60 -6.87 10.33
C GLY A 40 -28.26 -6.15 9.14
N ASP A 41 -29.22 -6.77 8.46
CA ASP A 41 -29.81 -6.26 7.22
C ASP A 41 -30.46 -4.87 7.39
N THR A 42 -31.01 -4.56 8.57
CA THR A 42 -31.56 -3.22 8.87
C THR A 42 -30.44 -2.17 8.90
N ILE A 43 -29.27 -2.49 9.49
CA ILE A 43 -28.11 -1.59 9.55
C ILE A 43 -27.54 -1.40 8.14
N LYS A 44 -27.45 -2.47 7.36
CA LYS A 44 -27.00 -2.42 5.96
C LYS A 44 -27.91 -1.54 5.10
N ALA A 45 -29.24 -1.63 5.29
CA ALA A 45 -30.18 -0.78 4.60
C ALA A 45 -29.98 0.71 4.97
N ALA A 46 -29.82 1.02 6.26
CA ALA A 46 -29.52 2.37 6.73
C ALA A 46 -28.21 2.91 6.15
N LEU A 47 -27.14 2.10 6.15
CA LEU A 47 -25.86 2.45 5.55
C LEU A 47 -25.99 2.84 4.06
N VAL A 48 -26.78 2.09 3.29
CA VAL A 48 -27.04 2.38 1.87
C VAL A 48 -27.85 3.67 1.72
N ASP A 49 -28.95 3.81 2.46
CA ASP A 49 -29.91 4.91 2.28
C ASP A 49 -29.30 6.25 2.70
N GLU A 50 -28.63 6.29 3.86
CA GLU A 50 -27.97 7.50 4.36
C GLU A 50 -26.79 7.90 3.44
N GLY A 51 -25.92 6.95 3.06
CA GLY A 51 -24.80 7.24 2.17
C GLY A 51 -25.26 7.76 0.80
N ARG A 52 -26.32 7.18 0.22
CA ARG A 52 -26.91 7.69 -1.03
C ARG A 52 -27.51 9.08 -0.88
N ALA A 53 -28.20 9.34 0.23
CA ALA A 53 -28.81 10.64 0.49
C ALA A 53 -27.75 11.76 0.57
N LEU A 54 -26.56 11.47 1.14
CA LEU A 54 -25.45 12.41 1.25
C LEU A 54 -24.65 12.55 -0.06
N ILE A 55 -24.52 11.50 -0.86
CA ILE A 55 -23.76 11.53 -2.11
C ILE A 55 -24.54 12.22 -3.26
N ARG A 56 -25.87 12.11 -3.31
CA ARG A 56 -26.68 12.71 -4.38
C ARG A 56 -26.51 14.23 -4.53
N PRO A 57 -26.51 15.06 -3.47
CA PRO A 57 -26.23 16.49 -3.58
C PRO A 57 -24.84 16.76 -4.16
N LEU A 58 -23.81 16.05 -3.73
CA LEU A 58 -22.45 16.17 -4.25
C LEU A 58 -22.37 15.84 -5.74
N ALA A 59 -23.05 14.78 -6.17
CA ALA A 59 -23.09 14.42 -7.59
C ALA A 59 -23.79 15.51 -8.43
N ALA A 60 -24.81 16.19 -7.87
CA ALA A 60 -25.47 17.32 -8.52
C ALA A 60 -24.61 18.59 -8.57
N GLU A 61 -23.79 18.83 -7.56
CA GLU A 61 -22.83 19.96 -7.54
C GLU A 61 -21.70 19.77 -8.53
N GLY A 62 -21.31 18.52 -8.84
CA GLY A 62 -20.19 18.19 -9.75
C GLY A 62 -18.85 18.75 -9.26
N ASN A 63 -18.65 18.85 -7.96
CA ASN A 63 -17.61 19.64 -7.34
C ASN A 63 -16.20 19.04 -7.45
N THR A 64 -15.37 19.65 -8.28
CA THR A 64 -13.92 19.34 -8.39
C THR A 64 -13.06 20.62 -8.32
N ASN A 65 -13.67 21.77 -8.01
CA ASN A 65 -13.02 23.08 -8.20
C ASN A 65 -12.32 23.63 -6.95
N GLU A 66 -12.31 22.91 -5.83
CA GLU A 66 -11.75 23.38 -4.56
C GLU A 66 -10.31 22.94 -4.32
N GLY A 67 -9.60 22.51 -5.36
CA GLY A 67 -8.21 22.06 -5.29
C GLY A 67 -8.05 20.57 -4.96
N PHE A 68 -6.79 20.10 -5.00
CA PHE A 68 -6.46 18.69 -4.88
C PHE A 68 -6.94 18.10 -3.56
N ASP A 69 -6.63 18.72 -2.42
CA ASP A 69 -6.86 18.15 -1.09
C ASP A 69 -8.34 17.90 -0.83
N HIS A 70 -9.22 18.84 -1.19
CA HIS A 70 -10.66 18.69 -1.00
C HIS A 70 -11.26 17.64 -1.93
N ALA A 71 -10.90 17.66 -3.21
CA ALA A 71 -11.38 16.66 -4.16
C ALA A 71 -10.87 15.26 -3.81
N PHE A 72 -9.62 15.14 -3.36
CA PHE A 72 -9.05 13.88 -2.91
C PHE A 72 -9.75 13.35 -1.65
N ASP A 73 -10.11 14.24 -0.73
CA ASP A 73 -10.83 13.89 0.50
C ASP A 73 -12.25 13.36 0.20
N VAL A 74 -12.99 14.02 -0.72
CA VAL A 74 -14.29 13.56 -1.21
C VAL A 74 -14.16 12.21 -1.91
N LEU A 75 -13.14 12.02 -2.77
CA LEU A 75 -12.87 10.73 -3.41
C LEU A 75 -12.61 9.63 -2.38
N GLY A 76 -11.89 9.94 -1.31
CA GLY A 76 -11.67 9.04 -0.18
C GLY A 76 -12.98 8.60 0.46
N ASN A 77 -13.84 9.55 0.80
CA ASN A 77 -15.15 9.27 1.39
C ASN A 77 -16.04 8.37 0.50
N LEU A 78 -16.10 8.68 -0.80
CA LEU A 78 -16.82 7.83 -1.77
C LEU A 78 -16.23 6.41 -1.84
N GLY A 79 -14.90 6.31 -1.86
CA GLY A 79 -14.21 5.05 -1.94
C GLY A 79 -14.38 4.20 -0.68
N LEU A 80 -14.34 4.80 0.51
CA LEU A 80 -14.62 4.13 1.79
C LEU A 80 -16.05 3.61 1.83
N PHE A 81 -17.03 4.44 1.40
CA PHE A 81 -18.41 4.00 1.29
C PHE A 81 -18.57 2.77 0.38
N LEU A 82 -18.05 2.82 -0.85
CA LEU A 82 -18.13 1.71 -1.80
C LEU A 82 -17.42 0.44 -1.29
N ALA A 83 -16.29 0.60 -0.60
CA ALA A 83 -15.58 -0.50 0.01
C ALA A 83 -16.34 -1.15 1.16
N ALA A 84 -17.03 -0.36 1.99
CA ALA A 84 -17.92 -0.87 3.04
C ALA A 84 -19.10 -1.66 2.44
N LEU A 85 -19.72 -1.14 1.38
CA LEU A 85 -20.78 -1.87 0.68
C LEU A 85 -20.27 -3.21 0.09
N ARG A 86 -19.02 -3.24 -0.39
CA ARG A 86 -18.37 -4.47 -0.83
C ARG A 86 -18.08 -5.42 0.33
N ARG A 87 -17.67 -4.91 1.49
CA ARG A 87 -17.46 -5.71 2.70
C ARG A 87 -18.73 -6.43 3.13
N HIS A 88 -19.86 -5.74 3.07
CA HIS A 88 -21.17 -6.26 3.51
C HIS A 88 -21.93 -7.03 2.43
N GLU A 89 -21.27 -7.37 1.30
CA GLU A 89 -21.85 -8.09 0.14
C GLU A 89 -23.07 -7.39 -0.49
N LEU A 90 -23.23 -6.07 -0.28
CA LEU A 90 -24.25 -5.22 -0.90
C LEU A 90 -23.91 -4.89 -2.36
N THR A 91 -22.69 -5.11 -2.76
CA THR A 91 -22.16 -5.11 -4.13
C THR A 91 -21.09 -6.18 -4.26
N ASN A 92 -21.03 -6.85 -5.43
CA ASN A 92 -20.03 -7.86 -5.69
C ASN A 92 -19.64 -7.86 -7.18
N PRO A 93 -18.40 -7.49 -7.54
CA PRO A 93 -17.94 -7.44 -8.93
C PRO A 93 -18.13 -8.75 -9.70
N ALA A 94 -18.11 -9.90 -9.03
CA ALA A 94 -18.33 -11.20 -9.67
C ALA A 94 -19.79 -11.45 -10.10
N ARG A 95 -20.74 -10.72 -9.55
CA ARG A 95 -22.19 -10.87 -9.83
C ARG A 95 -22.77 -9.71 -10.66
N GLU A 96 -21.98 -8.65 -10.90
CA GLU A 96 -22.44 -7.39 -11.47
C GLU A 96 -21.60 -6.98 -12.69
N SER A 97 -22.23 -6.49 -13.73
CA SER A 97 -21.55 -5.90 -14.89
C SER A 97 -21.22 -4.41 -14.68
N GLN A 98 -21.91 -3.75 -13.74
CA GLN A 98 -21.68 -2.36 -13.33
C GLN A 98 -22.04 -2.20 -11.86
N SER A 99 -21.44 -1.19 -11.20
CA SER A 99 -21.79 -0.84 -9.82
C SER A 99 -23.27 -0.43 -9.72
N PRO A 100 -24.04 -0.94 -8.73
CA PRO A 100 -25.43 -0.52 -8.50
C PRO A 100 -25.51 0.88 -7.87
N PHE A 101 -24.38 1.51 -7.53
CA PHE A 101 -24.29 2.85 -6.92
C PHE A 101 -23.83 3.86 -7.99
N ALA A 102 -24.78 4.21 -8.89
CA ALA A 102 -24.50 5.02 -10.07
C ALA A 102 -23.99 6.43 -9.72
N GLU A 103 -24.59 7.08 -8.72
CA GLU A 103 -24.23 8.44 -8.31
C GLU A 103 -22.80 8.49 -7.71
N ALA A 104 -22.48 7.56 -6.80
CA ALA A 104 -21.15 7.44 -6.21
C ALA A 104 -20.10 7.10 -7.27
N SER A 105 -20.45 6.22 -8.22
CA SER A 105 -19.57 5.85 -9.33
C SER A 105 -19.31 7.02 -10.27
N ALA A 106 -20.34 7.77 -10.66
CA ALA A 106 -20.21 8.91 -11.57
C ALA A 106 -19.32 10.01 -10.95
N LEU A 107 -19.59 10.35 -9.70
CA LEU A 107 -18.79 11.34 -8.97
C LEU A 107 -17.34 10.87 -8.77
N GLY A 108 -17.14 9.61 -8.36
CA GLY A 108 -15.79 9.03 -8.19
C GLY A 108 -14.99 9.01 -9.50
N LEU A 109 -15.61 8.64 -10.63
CA LEU A 109 -14.98 8.68 -11.96
C LEU A 109 -14.60 10.10 -12.37
N HIS A 110 -15.50 11.07 -12.13
CA HIS A 110 -15.24 12.47 -12.46
C HIS A 110 -14.07 13.03 -11.63
N ILE A 111 -14.08 12.84 -10.31
CA ILE A 111 -13.01 13.31 -9.43
C ILE A 111 -11.70 12.58 -9.74
N GLY A 112 -11.72 11.27 -9.89
CA GLY A 112 -10.53 10.48 -10.21
C GLY A 112 -9.87 10.93 -11.51
N ALA A 113 -10.65 11.20 -12.56
CA ALA A 113 -10.17 11.73 -13.83
C ALA A 113 -9.56 13.14 -13.66
N SER A 114 -10.21 14.01 -12.87
CA SER A 114 -9.72 15.37 -12.59
C SER A 114 -8.38 15.37 -11.84
N LEU A 115 -8.20 14.45 -10.90
CA LEU A 115 -6.99 14.35 -10.07
C LEU A 115 -5.88 13.48 -10.69
N GLY A 116 -6.16 12.74 -11.76
CA GLY A 116 -5.22 11.79 -12.36
C GLY A 116 -4.94 10.56 -11.49
N VAL A 117 -5.94 10.09 -10.73
CA VAL A 117 -5.87 8.93 -9.84
C VAL A 117 -7.02 7.95 -10.11
N ALA A 118 -6.85 6.70 -9.68
CA ALA A 118 -7.93 5.71 -9.75
C ALA A 118 -9.14 6.15 -8.91
N PRO A 119 -10.39 5.98 -9.39
CA PRO A 119 -11.62 6.45 -8.75
C PRO A 119 -12.03 5.57 -7.56
N ARG A 120 -11.12 5.35 -6.64
CA ARG A 120 -11.34 4.57 -5.41
C ARG A 120 -10.58 5.16 -4.23
N PHE A 121 -10.85 4.72 -3.00
CA PHE A 121 -9.96 5.09 -1.93
C PHE A 121 -8.59 4.43 -2.11
N ALA A 122 -7.55 5.18 -1.83
CA ALA A 122 -6.17 4.71 -1.78
C ALA A 122 -5.73 4.57 -0.32
N THR A 123 -4.66 3.84 -0.07
CA THR A 123 -4.05 3.74 1.28
C THR A 123 -3.75 5.13 1.87
N ALA A 124 -3.41 6.10 1.01
CA ALA A 124 -3.16 7.48 1.45
C ALA A 124 -4.33 8.13 2.19
N HIS A 125 -5.59 7.80 1.84
CA HIS A 125 -6.77 8.35 2.51
C HIS A 125 -6.91 7.92 3.99
N LEU A 126 -6.38 6.76 4.35
CA LEU A 126 -6.37 6.26 5.72
C LEU A 126 -5.00 6.42 6.41
N ALA A 127 -3.96 6.82 5.66
CA ALA A 127 -2.60 6.97 6.16
C ALA A 127 -2.13 8.43 6.09
N THR A 128 -1.39 8.78 5.03
CA THR A 128 -0.68 10.07 4.92
C THR A 128 -1.60 11.29 4.73
N HIS A 129 -2.84 11.09 4.27
CA HIS A 129 -3.85 12.13 4.03
C HIS A 129 -5.08 12.00 4.94
N ASN A 130 -4.99 11.19 5.99
CA ASN A 130 -6.05 11.03 6.99
C ASN A 130 -5.99 12.15 8.03
N ARG A 131 -6.42 13.34 7.64
CA ARG A 131 -6.48 14.49 8.55
C ARG A 131 -7.58 14.29 9.59
N ALA A 132 -7.24 14.43 10.88
CA ALA A 132 -8.24 14.48 11.93
C ALA A 132 -9.09 15.77 11.86
N VAL A 133 -10.39 15.63 12.07
CA VAL A 133 -11.33 16.73 12.29
C VAL A 133 -11.91 16.55 13.68
N ASP A 134 -11.81 17.56 14.52
CA ASP A 134 -12.20 17.50 15.94
C ASP A 134 -11.58 16.31 16.71
N GLY A 135 -10.33 15.97 16.35
CA GLY A 135 -9.60 14.84 16.93
C GLY A 135 -9.96 13.47 16.37
N VAL A 136 -10.91 13.37 15.43
CA VAL A 136 -11.37 12.10 14.85
C VAL A 136 -10.76 11.90 13.45
N GLN A 137 -10.01 10.82 13.28
CA GLN A 137 -9.52 10.35 11.99
C GLN A 137 -10.61 9.51 11.29
N LYS A 138 -10.49 9.34 9.96
CA LYS A 138 -11.36 8.43 9.20
C LYS A 138 -10.90 6.99 9.41
N SER A 139 -11.89 6.10 9.53
CA SER A 139 -11.72 4.65 9.57
C SER A 139 -12.98 3.99 9.03
N PHE A 140 -12.96 2.69 8.83
CA PHE A 140 -14.18 1.92 8.57
C PHE A 140 -14.94 1.67 9.86
N THR A 141 -14.23 1.34 10.94
CA THR A 141 -14.80 0.93 12.22
C THR A 141 -14.12 1.67 13.38
N ALA A 142 -14.66 1.53 14.58
CA ALA A 142 -14.06 1.95 15.83
C ALA A 142 -13.20 0.82 16.48
N LEU A 143 -12.92 -0.27 15.77
CA LEU A 143 -12.16 -1.39 16.30
C LEU A 143 -10.69 -0.97 16.54
N ALA A 144 -10.16 -1.32 17.70
CA ALA A 144 -8.79 -0.99 18.07
C ALA A 144 -7.76 -1.55 17.07
N ASP A 145 -8.01 -2.75 16.52
CA ASP A 145 -7.13 -3.39 15.54
C ASP A 145 -7.07 -2.64 14.20
N GLU A 146 -8.14 -1.97 13.78
CA GLU A 146 -8.10 -1.11 12.60
C GLU A 146 -7.16 0.08 12.82
N PHE A 147 -7.21 0.74 13.97
CA PHE A 147 -6.30 1.85 14.29
C PHE A 147 -4.85 1.36 14.44
N VAL A 148 -4.63 0.22 15.08
CA VAL A 148 -3.29 -0.41 15.11
C VAL A 148 -2.77 -0.62 13.69
N PHE A 149 -3.60 -1.16 12.79
CA PHE A 149 -3.21 -1.37 11.40
C PHE A 149 -2.93 -0.05 10.67
N ILE A 150 -3.81 0.94 10.77
CA ILE A 150 -3.65 2.26 10.12
C ILE A 150 -2.39 2.97 10.62
N ASP A 151 -2.21 3.09 11.94
CA ASP A 151 -1.12 3.86 12.54
C ASP A 151 0.25 3.27 12.20
N TYR A 152 0.42 1.96 12.38
CA TYR A 152 1.72 1.34 12.12
C TYR A 152 2.02 1.20 10.62
N ASN A 153 1.01 1.03 9.76
CA ASN A 153 1.20 1.17 8.32
C ASN A 153 1.63 2.59 7.94
N THR A 154 1.02 3.60 8.52
CA THR A 154 1.38 5.01 8.28
C THR A 154 2.83 5.28 8.66
N MET A 155 3.26 4.83 9.84
CA MET A 155 4.66 4.93 10.28
C MET A 155 5.63 4.22 9.33
N GLY A 156 5.27 3.02 8.86
CA GLY A 156 6.03 2.26 7.88
C GLY A 156 6.15 2.99 6.54
N ILE A 157 5.04 3.52 6.02
CA ILE A 157 5.00 4.31 4.78
C ILE A 157 5.88 5.55 4.88
N LEU A 158 5.78 6.31 5.98
CA LEU A 158 6.60 7.50 6.20
C LEU A 158 8.09 7.15 6.30
N SER A 159 8.44 6.02 6.91
CA SER A 159 9.82 5.54 6.99
C SER A 159 10.35 5.14 5.61
N TYR A 160 9.56 4.46 4.78
CA TYR A 160 9.92 4.20 3.38
C TYR A 160 10.08 5.49 2.57
N LYS A 161 9.21 6.48 2.75
CA LYS A 161 9.33 7.79 2.07
C LYS A 161 10.62 8.52 2.48
N ARG A 162 11.01 8.48 3.76
CA ARG A 162 12.30 9.02 4.22
C ARG A 162 13.50 8.33 3.57
N ALA A 163 13.46 7.00 3.47
CA ALA A 163 14.52 6.22 2.82
C ALA A 163 14.62 6.56 1.33
N ALA A 164 13.49 6.60 0.63
CA ALA A 164 13.42 6.96 -0.78
C ALA A 164 13.93 8.39 -1.04
N ASP A 165 13.53 9.36 -0.22
CA ASP A 165 13.98 10.76 -0.33
C ASP A 165 15.52 10.87 -0.13
N ALA A 166 16.07 10.17 0.85
CA ALA A 166 17.51 10.13 1.05
C ALA A 166 18.25 9.54 -0.17
N LEU A 167 17.76 8.44 -0.72
CA LEU A 167 18.34 7.80 -1.89
C LEU A 167 18.20 8.64 -3.17
N MET A 168 17.08 9.33 -3.36
CA MET A 168 16.87 10.22 -4.52
C MET A 168 17.86 11.38 -4.60
N ARG A 169 18.45 11.76 -3.49
CA ARG A 169 19.48 12.82 -3.43
C ARG A 169 20.87 12.33 -3.79
N VAL A 170 21.10 11.03 -3.87
CA VAL A 170 22.43 10.46 -4.23
C VAL A 170 22.77 10.65 -5.71
N PRO A 171 21.89 10.34 -6.69
CA PRO A 171 22.24 10.46 -8.12
C PRO A 171 22.76 11.81 -8.54
N PRO A 172 22.18 12.97 -8.18
CA PRO A 172 22.71 14.27 -8.56
C PRO A 172 24.05 14.62 -7.90
N LEU A 173 24.38 14.03 -6.75
CA LEU A 173 25.66 14.25 -6.07
C LEU A 173 26.76 13.30 -6.54
N GLY A 174 26.38 12.10 -7.00
CA GLY A 174 27.29 11.01 -7.34
C GLY A 174 27.75 10.21 -6.13
N ILE A 175 28.10 8.92 -6.39
CA ILE A 175 28.46 7.95 -5.34
C ILE A 175 29.77 8.28 -4.60
N SER A 176 30.63 9.11 -5.18
CA SER A 176 31.92 9.53 -4.58
C SER A 176 31.80 10.79 -3.71
N ASN A 177 30.66 11.45 -3.69
CA ASN A 177 30.45 12.64 -2.89
C ASN A 177 30.46 12.30 -1.38
N ARG A 178 31.06 13.18 -0.58
CA ARG A 178 31.15 13.01 0.87
C ARG A 178 29.79 12.92 1.55
N SER A 179 28.80 13.66 1.06
CA SER A 179 27.43 13.66 1.60
C SER A 179 26.69 12.36 1.29
N THR A 180 27.12 11.58 0.30
CA THR A 180 26.50 10.30 -0.06
C THR A 180 26.54 9.30 1.09
N LEU A 181 27.62 9.26 1.88
CA LEU A 181 27.68 8.40 3.06
C LEU A 181 26.57 8.71 4.06
N MET A 182 26.34 9.99 4.34
CA MET A 182 25.27 10.43 5.25
C MET A 182 23.90 10.05 4.71
N LEU A 183 23.64 10.24 3.41
CA LEU A 183 22.36 9.92 2.77
C LEU A 183 22.10 8.41 2.80
N LEU A 184 23.10 7.58 2.54
CA LEU A 184 22.98 6.12 2.63
C LEU A 184 22.71 5.67 4.07
N ASN A 185 23.39 6.23 5.06
CA ASN A 185 23.12 5.94 6.47
C ASN A 185 21.68 6.35 6.87
N ASN A 186 21.22 7.53 6.44
CA ASN A 186 19.83 7.97 6.69
C ASN A 186 18.80 7.01 6.06
N ALA A 187 19.07 6.52 4.85
CA ALA A 187 18.20 5.54 4.18
C ALA A 187 18.17 4.20 4.93
N ARG A 188 19.35 3.69 5.35
CA ARG A 188 19.44 2.48 6.17
C ARG A 188 18.66 2.62 7.48
N ASP A 189 18.86 3.71 8.20
CA ASP A 189 18.21 3.94 9.49
C ASP A 189 16.69 4.04 9.34
N ALA A 190 16.22 4.69 8.28
CA ALA A 190 14.80 4.74 7.95
C ALA A 190 14.21 3.35 7.62
N LEU A 191 14.96 2.48 6.91
CA LEU A 191 14.55 1.10 6.63
C LEU A 191 14.55 0.22 7.90
N ASN A 192 15.48 0.46 8.81
CA ASN A 192 15.47 -0.19 10.13
C ASN A 192 14.25 0.24 10.96
N ASP A 193 13.79 1.49 10.82
CA ASP A 193 12.56 1.95 11.47
C ASP A 193 11.32 1.25 10.87
N VAL A 194 11.31 0.93 9.55
CA VAL A 194 10.27 0.08 8.97
C VAL A 194 10.22 -1.27 9.66
N ALA A 195 11.35 -1.91 9.83
CA ALA A 195 11.42 -3.23 10.47
C ALA A 195 10.92 -3.21 11.93
N LYS A 196 11.31 -2.18 12.71
CA LYS A 196 10.82 -1.99 14.08
C LYS A 196 9.30 -1.76 14.12
N THR A 197 8.79 -0.92 13.23
CA THR A 197 7.36 -0.63 13.12
C THR A 197 6.55 -1.88 12.77
N ASN A 198 7.05 -2.69 11.84
CA ASN A 198 6.46 -3.97 11.50
C ASN A 198 6.44 -4.94 12.70
N ASP A 199 7.53 -5.02 13.48
CA ASP A 199 7.57 -5.88 14.68
C ASP A 199 6.49 -5.51 15.68
N ILE A 200 6.27 -4.21 15.90
CA ILE A 200 5.22 -3.72 16.79
C ILE A 200 3.84 -4.06 16.22
N LEU A 201 3.61 -3.80 14.93
CA LEU A 201 2.36 -4.13 14.24
C LEU A 201 2.01 -5.62 14.42
N PHE A 202 2.94 -6.52 14.09
CA PHE A 202 2.72 -7.97 14.15
C PHE A 202 2.55 -8.50 15.59
N THR A 203 2.99 -7.74 16.59
CA THR A 203 2.82 -8.10 17.99
C THR A 203 1.50 -7.60 18.57
N ARG A 204 1.03 -6.44 18.12
CA ARG A 204 -0.17 -5.78 18.66
C ARG A 204 -1.46 -6.16 17.95
N LEU A 205 -1.37 -6.46 16.65
CA LEU A 205 -2.53 -6.75 15.81
C LEU A 205 -3.09 -8.13 16.14
N ASP A 206 -4.36 -8.20 16.53
CA ASP A 206 -5.07 -9.48 16.65
C ASP A 206 -5.32 -10.07 15.27
N LYS A 207 -4.90 -11.34 15.06
CA LYS A 207 -4.95 -12.00 13.75
C LYS A 207 -6.37 -12.24 13.28
N ASP A 208 -7.25 -12.69 14.17
CA ASP A 208 -8.64 -12.98 13.84
C ASP A 208 -9.39 -11.69 13.54
N ARG A 209 -9.26 -10.67 14.39
CA ARG A 209 -9.89 -9.35 14.15
C ARG A 209 -9.40 -8.72 12.86
N PHE A 210 -8.11 -8.73 12.60
CA PHE A 210 -7.59 -8.22 11.34
C PHE A 210 -8.14 -8.98 10.14
N PHE A 211 -8.10 -10.30 10.18
CA PHE A 211 -8.49 -11.15 9.05
C PHE A 211 -9.99 -11.06 8.75
N TYR A 212 -10.84 -11.12 9.77
CA TYR A 212 -12.30 -11.17 9.61
C TYR A 212 -12.96 -9.78 9.60
N SER A 213 -12.42 -8.79 10.32
CA SER A 213 -13.11 -7.51 10.52
C SER A 213 -12.42 -6.29 9.88
N VAL A 214 -11.12 -6.31 9.62
CA VAL A 214 -10.39 -5.18 9.04
C VAL A 214 -10.06 -5.42 7.56
N ARG A 215 -9.38 -6.51 7.26
CA ARG A 215 -8.92 -6.84 5.91
C ARG A 215 -10.02 -6.89 4.85
N PRO A 216 -11.26 -7.34 5.12
CA PRO A 216 -12.31 -7.42 4.12
C PRO A 216 -12.73 -6.09 3.47
N TYR A 217 -12.49 -4.95 4.12
CA TYR A 217 -12.74 -3.63 3.54
C TYR A 217 -11.77 -3.27 2.40
N TYR A 218 -10.65 -3.97 2.30
CA TYR A 218 -9.64 -3.74 1.28
C TYR A 218 -9.80 -4.63 0.05
N LYS A 219 -10.96 -5.28 -0.13
CA LYS A 219 -11.28 -6.10 -1.31
C LYS A 219 -11.50 -5.23 -2.55
N PRO A 220 -11.27 -5.79 -3.77
CA PRO A 220 -11.65 -5.12 -5.01
C PRO A 220 -13.15 -4.82 -5.06
N TYR A 221 -13.48 -3.67 -5.62
CA TYR A 221 -14.87 -3.28 -5.88
C TYR A 221 -15.02 -2.55 -7.20
N ARG A 222 -16.25 -2.43 -7.69
CA ARG A 222 -16.56 -1.84 -8.98
C ARG A 222 -16.96 -0.39 -8.86
N VAL A 223 -16.37 0.47 -9.72
CA VAL A 223 -16.78 1.86 -9.92
C VAL A 223 -17.22 1.99 -11.38
N GLY A 224 -18.46 2.37 -11.60
CA GLY A 224 -19.05 2.27 -12.94
C GLY A 224 -19.01 0.83 -13.46
N ARG A 225 -18.41 0.61 -14.62
CA ARG A 225 -18.24 -0.72 -15.22
C ARG A 225 -16.90 -1.37 -14.92
N GLN A 226 -15.94 -0.62 -14.41
CA GLN A 226 -14.59 -1.10 -14.18
C GLN A 226 -14.44 -1.60 -12.74
N GLU A 227 -13.82 -2.78 -12.58
CA GLU A 227 -13.35 -3.28 -11.30
C GLU A 227 -11.98 -2.68 -10.99
N TYR A 228 -11.83 -2.15 -9.79
CA TYR A 228 -10.57 -1.65 -9.27
C TYR A 228 -10.11 -2.54 -8.13
N ARG A 229 -8.82 -2.86 -8.11
CA ARG A 229 -8.25 -3.62 -6.99
C ARG A 229 -8.42 -2.84 -5.69
N GLY A 230 -8.47 -3.55 -4.57
CA GLY A 230 -8.55 -2.95 -3.23
C GLY A 230 -7.30 -2.16 -2.88
N ALA A 231 -7.44 -1.23 -1.95
CA ALA A 231 -6.31 -0.49 -1.41
C ALA A 231 -5.37 -1.41 -0.62
N ASN A 232 -4.08 -1.14 -0.67
CA ASN A 232 -3.08 -1.85 0.11
C ASN A 232 -1.86 -0.96 0.32
N ALA A 233 -1.00 -1.30 1.28
CA ALA A 233 0.19 -0.52 1.60
C ALA A 233 1.19 -0.37 0.43
N GLY A 234 1.04 -1.12 -0.65
CA GLY A 234 1.82 -0.96 -1.87
C GLY A 234 1.36 0.17 -2.80
N ASP A 235 0.34 0.94 -2.44
CA ASP A 235 -0.20 2.06 -3.23
C ASP A 235 0.55 3.37 -2.95
N PHE A 236 1.81 3.32 -2.61
CA PHE A 236 2.71 4.47 -2.51
C PHE A 236 4.05 4.15 -3.20
N SER A 237 4.76 5.20 -3.60
CA SER A 237 5.94 5.05 -4.46
C SER A 237 7.21 4.58 -3.74
N GLY A 238 7.34 4.82 -2.43
CA GLY A 238 8.60 4.71 -1.69
C GLY A 238 9.32 3.37 -1.86
N ILE A 239 8.62 2.24 -1.73
CA ILE A 239 9.23 0.92 -1.91
C ILE A 239 9.78 0.75 -3.33
N ASN A 240 8.99 1.14 -4.35
CA ASN A 240 9.38 0.99 -5.75
C ASN A 240 10.50 1.96 -6.14
N GLN A 241 10.55 3.16 -5.55
CA GLN A 241 11.67 4.08 -5.70
C GLN A 241 12.97 3.46 -5.17
N ILE A 242 12.93 2.89 -3.96
CA ILE A 242 14.08 2.21 -3.35
C ILE A 242 14.53 1.03 -4.20
N ASP A 243 13.60 0.18 -4.65
CA ASP A 243 13.86 -0.95 -5.55
C ASP A 243 14.67 -0.53 -6.78
N LEU A 244 14.24 0.55 -7.46
CA LEU A 244 14.85 1.08 -8.68
C LEU A 244 16.19 1.77 -8.41
N LEU A 245 16.26 2.63 -7.38
CA LEU A 245 17.47 3.39 -7.05
C LEU A 245 18.61 2.47 -6.58
N LEU A 246 18.29 1.46 -5.78
CA LEU A 246 19.27 0.44 -5.39
C LEU A 246 19.67 -0.46 -6.57
N GLY A 247 18.75 -0.72 -7.51
CA GLY A 247 18.94 -1.61 -8.62
C GLY A 247 18.70 -3.09 -8.26
N LEU A 248 17.96 -3.35 -7.20
CA LEU A 248 17.56 -4.71 -6.79
C LEU A 248 16.39 -5.22 -7.65
N CYS A 249 15.46 -4.34 -8.01
CA CYS A 249 14.47 -4.59 -9.04
C CYS A 249 14.72 -3.64 -10.22
N ARG A 250 14.50 -4.12 -11.44
CA ARG A 250 14.85 -3.42 -12.67
C ARG A 250 13.61 -3.02 -13.45
N ALA A 251 13.58 -1.78 -13.96
CA ALA A 251 12.49 -1.29 -14.79
C ALA A 251 12.38 -2.03 -16.15
N ASN A 252 13.46 -2.69 -16.61
CA ASN A 252 13.48 -3.51 -17.81
C ASN A 252 13.15 -4.99 -17.57
N ASP A 253 12.93 -5.43 -16.31
CA ASP A 253 12.32 -6.74 -16.04
C ASP A 253 10.82 -6.66 -16.40
N PRO A 254 10.33 -7.49 -17.34
CA PRO A 254 8.95 -7.38 -17.82
C PRO A 254 7.90 -7.53 -16.70
N SER A 255 8.14 -8.42 -15.74
CA SER A 255 7.21 -8.65 -14.63
C SER A 255 7.20 -7.46 -13.67
N TYR A 256 8.38 -6.88 -13.38
CA TYR A 256 8.48 -5.73 -12.50
C TYR A 256 7.97 -4.45 -13.16
N SER A 257 8.22 -4.26 -14.45
CA SER A 257 7.72 -3.14 -15.24
C SER A 257 6.19 -3.13 -15.30
N GLN A 258 5.55 -4.28 -15.52
CA GLN A 258 4.09 -4.41 -15.46
C GLN A 258 3.54 -4.03 -14.07
N LEU A 259 4.19 -4.49 -13.01
CA LEU A 259 3.81 -4.13 -11.63
C LEU A 259 3.91 -2.62 -11.37
N LEU A 260 4.94 -1.94 -11.89
CA LEU A 260 5.09 -0.48 -11.77
C LEU A 260 3.94 0.26 -12.46
N ILE A 261 3.61 -0.14 -13.71
CA ILE A 261 2.51 0.45 -14.49
C ILE A 261 1.18 0.26 -13.76
N ASP A 262 0.90 -0.96 -13.29
CA ASP A 262 -0.34 -1.28 -12.60
C ASP A 262 -0.50 -0.51 -11.28
N LYS A 263 0.59 -0.26 -10.57
CA LYS A 263 0.57 0.48 -9.30
C LYS A 263 0.46 1.99 -9.48
N MET A 264 1.03 2.55 -10.54
CA MET A 264 1.16 4.00 -10.71
C MET A 264 -0.18 4.72 -10.66
N LEU A 265 -1.24 4.15 -11.25
CA LEU A 265 -2.59 4.72 -11.26
C LEU A 265 -3.23 4.82 -9.86
N PHE A 266 -2.73 4.06 -8.89
CA PHE A 266 -3.24 4.03 -7.52
C PHE A 266 -2.46 4.92 -6.56
N MET A 267 -1.40 5.57 -7.04
CA MET A 267 -0.57 6.51 -6.28
C MET A 267 -1.09 7.93 -6.46
N ILE A 268 -0.87 8.78 -5.46
CA ILE A 268 -1.10 10.22 -5.60
C ILE A 268 -0.14 10.82 -6.65
N PRO A 269 -0.47 11.97 -7.28
CA PRO A 269 0.32 12.55 -8.37
C PRO A 269 1.80 12.81 -8.02
N GLU A 270 2.10 13.22 -6.80
CA GLU A 270 3.47 13.44 -6.31
C GLU A 270 4.26 12.13 -6.29
N ASP A 271 3.65 11.06 -5.82
CA ASP A 271 4.25 9.72 -5.80
C ASP A 271 4.46 9.19 -7.23
N GLN A 272 3.51 9.42 -8.14
CA GLN A 272 3.66 9.09 -9.56
C GLN A 272 4.84 9.83 -10.18
N THR A 273 4.98 11.13 -9.90
CA THR A 273 6.07 11.97 -10.40
C THR A 273 7.43 11.51 -9.88
N SER A 274 7.52 11.26 -8.58
CA SER A 274 8.74 10.78 -7.93
C SER A 274 9.17 9.40 -8.47
N LEU A 275 8.21 8.51 -8.70
CA LEU A 275 8.49 7.19 -9.28
C LEU A 275 9.00 7.29 -10.73
N ARG A 276 8.38 8.16 -11.56
CA ARG A 276 8.86 8.40 -12.93
C ARG A 276 10.29 8.97 -12.95
N ALA A 277 10.62 9.85 -12.00
CA ALA A 277 11.97 10.38 -11.86
C ALA A 277 13.00 9.28 -11.56
N CYS A 278 12.65 8.22 -10.81
CA CYS A 278 13.56 7.11 -10.56
C CYS A 278 13.90 6.30 -11.82
N LEU A 279 12.99 6.25 -12.81
CA LEU A 279 13.19 5.44 -14.03
C LEU A 279 14.34 5.93 -14.92
N ILE A 280 14.73 7.19 -14.79
CA ILE A 280 15.80 7.80 -15.61
C ILE A 280 17.18 7.74 -14.96
N HIS A 281 17.27 7.37 -13.69
CA HIS A 281 18.54 7.27 -12.99
C HIS A 281 19.24 5.93 -13.24
N VAL A 282 20.58 5.98 -13.36
CA VAL A 282 21.40 4.77 -13.32
C VAL A 282 21.36 4.22 -11.89
N PRO A 283 20.98 2.95 -11.70
CA PRO A 283 20.91 2.35 -10.36
C PRO A 283 22.25 2.42 -9.60
N LEU A 284 22.19 2.63 -8.30
CA LEU A 284 23.39 2.75 -7.46
C LEU A 284 24.27 1.48 -7.52
N LEU A 285 23.66 0.30 -7.60
CA LEU A 285 24.38 -0.96 -7.77
C LEU A 285 25.30 -0.93 -9.00
N ASP A 286 24.81 -0.44 -10.13
CA ASP A 286 25.60 -0.37 -11.37
C ASP A 286 26.71 0.68 -11.24
N GLN A 287 26.41 1.85 -10.64
CA GLN A 287 27.43 2.88 -10.42
C GLN A 287 28.57 2.38 -9.53
N PHE A 288 28.28 1.64 -8.45
CA PHE A 288 29.32 1.06 -7.59
C PHE A 288 30.11 -0.05 -8.30
N LEU A 289 29.46 -0.89 -9.11
CA LEU A 289 30.15 -1.92 -9.90
C LEU A 289 31.10 -1.32 -10.94
N ASP A 290 30.65 -0.28 -11.65
CA ASP A 290 31.45 0.42 -12.64
C ASP A 290 32.67 1.14 -12.01
N ALA A 291 32.52 1.66 -10.80
CA ALA A 291 33.59 2.31 -10.07
C ALA A 291 34.59 1.34 -9.41
N ALA A 292 34.17 0.11 -9.08
CA ALA A 292 34.96 -0.84 -8.29
C ALA A 292 36.35 -1.13 -8.87
N PRO A 293 36.57 -1.35 -10.19
CA PRO A 293 37.91 -1.66 -10.73
C PRO A 293 38.94 -0.55 -10.49
N SER A 294 38.52 0.71 -10.44
CA SER A 294 39.40 1.88 -10.29
C SER A 294 39.39 2.52 -8.91
N ALA A 295 38.41 2.18 -8.07
CA ALA A 295 38.15 2.90 -6.83
C ALA A 295 38.12 2.01 -5.58
N SER A 296 38.18 0.68 -5.69
CA SER A 296 38.05 -0.23 -4.52
C SER A 296 39.11 0.01 -3.43
N GLY A 297 40.31 0.51 -3.81
CA GLY A 297 41.34 0.92 -2.87
C GLY A 297 41.15 2.27 -2.19
N LYS A 298 40.18 3.09 -2.67
CA LYS A 298 39.94 4.44 -2.14
C LYS A 298 39.02 4.38 -0.91
N GLU A 299 39.32 5.24 0.06
CA GLU A 299 38.53 5.30 1.31
C GLU A 299 37.05 5.60 1.08
N TRP A 300 36.75 6.62 0.26
CA TRP A 300 35.36 6.98 -0.05
C TRP A 300 34.57 5.80 -0.63
N PHE A 301 35.21 5.00 -1.51
CA PHE A 301 34.55 3.87 -2.12
C PHE A 301 34.20 2.81 -1.07
N ARG A 302 35.16 2.47 -0.21
CA ARG A 302 34.92 1.46 0.84
C ARG A 302 33.82 1.90 1.80
N LEU A 303 33.82 3.17 2.23
CA LEU A 303 32.80 3.70 3.15
C LEU A 303 31.42 3.75 2.50
N ASN A 304 31.31 4.36 1.32
CA ASN A 304 30.02 4.53 0.65
C ASN A 304 29.45 3.21 0.13
N CYS A 305 30.30 2.32 -0.39
CA CYS A 305 29.86 1.00 -0.85
C CYS A 305 29.41 0.11 0.32
N ARG A 306 30.08 0.15 1.48
CA ARG A 306 29.62 -0.55 2.69
C ARG A 306 28.27 -0.04 3.13
N ALA A 307 28.08 1.28 3.24
CA ALA A 307 26.79 1.88 3.58
C ALA A 307 25.70 1.52 2.55
N PHE A 308 26.02 1.49 1.24
CA PHE A 308 25.10 1.02 0.20
C PHE A 308 24.69 -0.44 0.42
N LEU A 309 25.63 -1.33 0.72
CA LEU A 309 25.32 -2.74 1.01
C LEU A 309 24.44 -2.90 2.25
N GLU A 310 24.67 -2.10 3.31
CA GLU A 310 23.82 -2.07 4.50
C GLU A 310 22.39 -1.61 4.18
N VAL A 311 22.21 -0.64 3.27
CA VAL A 311 20.88 -0.23 2.78
C VAL A 311 20.20 -1.38 2.04
N CYS A 312 20.92 -2.10 1.17
CA CYS A 312 20.37 -3.26 0.47
C CYS A 312 19.94 -4.36 1.45
N GLU A 313 20.75 -4.65 2.47
CA GLU A 313 20.41 -5.63 3.52
C GLU A 313 19.20 -5.20 4.34
N ALA A 314 19.10 -3.93 4.74
CA ALA A 314 17.95 -3.42 5.49
C ALA A 314 16.66 -3.48 4.65
N HIS A 315 16.73 -3.15 3.35
CA HIS A 315 15.57 -3.25 2.45
C HIS A 315 15.14 -4.69 2.23
N GLY A 316 16.09 -5.59 2.01
CA GLY A 316 15.85 -7.03 1.89
C GLY A 316 15.23 -7.61 3.17
N PHE A 317 15.77 -7.24 4.33
CA PHE A 317 15.23 -7.68 5.62
C PHE A 317 13.76 -7.25 5.82
N ALA A 318 13.43 -6.00 5.53
CA ALA A 318 12.05 -5.51 5.62
C ALA A 318 11.11 -6.28 4.67
N ALA A 319 11.58 -6.65 3.46
CA ALA A 319 10.80 -7.43 2.50
C ALA A 319 10.56 -8.88 2.99
N VAL A 320 11.58 -9.53 3.54
CA VAL A 320 11.48 -10.88 4.13
C VAL A 320 10.54 -10.87 5.34
N GLN A 321 10.73 -9.92 6.24
CA GLN A 321 9.87 -9.77 7.42
C GLN A 321 8.38 -9.59 7.04
N HIS A 322 8.09 -8.73 6.08
CA HIS A 322 6.72 -8.53 5.59
C HIS A 322 6.14 -9.80 4.98
N HIS A 323 6.91 -10.52 4.16
CA HIS A 323 6.46 -11.77 3.55
C HIS A 323 6.19 -12.83 4.61
N ASP A 324 7.16 -13.13 5.48
CA ASP A 324 7.10 -14.29 6.37
C ASP A 324 6.14 -14.04 7.55
N ARG A 325 6.09 -12.82 8.08
CA ARG A 325 5.30 -12.52 9.27
C ARG A 325 3.91 -11.99 8.98
N LEU A 326 3.73 -11.13 7.97
CA LEU A 326 2.40 -10.62 7.63
C LEU A 326 1.69 -11.56 6.64
N PHE A 327 2.27 -11.76 5.45
CA PHE A 327 1.58 -12.49 4.39
C PHE A 327 1.35 -13.96 4.78
N GLU A 328 2.39 -14.69 5.18
CA GLU A 328 2.26 -16.09 5.57
C GLU A 328 1.41 -16.29 6.82
N SER A 329 1.62 -15.49 7.87
CA SER A 329 0.98 -15.73 9.17
C SER A 329 -0.44 -15.18 9.28
N PHE A 330 -0.73 -14.02 8.64
CA PHE A 330 -2.03 -13.34 8.77
C PHE A 330 -2.94 -13.58 7.55
N ILE A 331 -2.42 -14.09 6.45
CA ILE A 331 -3.21 -14.29 5.23
C ILE A 331 -3.24 -15.77 4.83
N VAL A 332 -2.10 -16.40 4.54
CA VAL A 332 -2.06 -17.77 4.02
C VAL A 332 -2.62 -18.74 5.07
N LYS A 333 -2.02 -18.79 6.26
CA LYS A 333 -2.46 -19.72 7.33
C LYS A 333 -3.91 -19.52 7.76
N MET A 334 -4.39 -18.27 7.76
CA MET A 334 -5.79 -17.98 8.09
C MET A 334 -6.72 -18.39 6.96
N SER A 335 -6.29 -18.25 5.68
CA SER A 335 -7.07 -18.70 4.53
C SER A 335 -7.20 -20.20 4.45
N ASP A 336 -6.15 -20.95 4.81
CA ASP A 336 -6.17 -22.44 4.83
C ASP A 336 -7.14 -23.03 5.87
N ALA A 337 -7.48 -22.26 6.90
CA ALA A 337 -8.44 -22.61 7.92
C ALA A 337 -9.91 -22.38 7.49
N LEU A 338 -10.16 -21.75 6.33
CA LEU A 338 -11.51 -21.46 5.84
C LEU A 338 -12.04 -22.56 4.93
N ASP A 339 -13.37 -22.74 4.93
CA ASP A 339 -14.05 -23.58 3.96
C ASP A 339 -13.84 -23.10 2.53
N SER A 340 -13.81 -24.04 1.57
CA SER A 340 -13.57 -23.79 0.15
C SER A 340 -14.51 -22.75 -0.48
N LYS A 341 -15.67 -22.50 0.10
CA LYS A 341 -16.64 -21.46 -0.33
C LYS A 341 -16.09 -20.03 -0.21
N HIS A 342 -15.18 -19.79 0.74
CA HIS A 342 -14.63 -18.47 1.03
C HIS A 342 -13.26 -18.23 0.40
N HIS A 343 -12.56 -19.27 -0.09
CA HIS A 343 -11.22 -19.15 -0.70
C HIS A 343 -11.14 -18.22 -1.91
N ALA A 344 -12.17 -18.22 -2.75
CA ALA A 344 -12.20 -17.37 -3.96
C ALA A 344 -12.38 -15.86 -3.69
N GLN A 345 -12.77 -15.48 -2.47
CA GLN A 345 -13.16 -14.11 -2.13
C GLN A 345 -12.08 -13.34 -1.33
N LEU A 346 -10.91 -13.93 -1.11
CA LEU A 346 -10.01 -13.51 -0.02
C LEU A 346 -8.87 -12.57 -0.39
N THR A 347 -8.63 -12.25 -1.67
CA THR A 347 -7.50 -11.38 -2.01
C THR A 347 -7.92 -9.92 -2.17
N ALA A 348 -7.32 -9.03 -1.41
CA ALA A 348 -7.46 -7.58 -1.56
C ALA A 348 -6.87 -7.06 -2.87
N SER A 349 -5.98 -7.79 -3.52
CA SER A 349 -5.25 -7.39 -4.74
C SER A 349 -5.83 -7.95 -6.04
N GLY A 350 -6.92 -8.73 -5.99
CA GLY A 350 -7.62 -9.27 -7.16
C GLY A 350 -7.16 -10.66 -7.63
N PRO A 351 -5.86 -10.98 -7.80
CA PRO A 351 -5.44 -12.31 -8.25
C PRO A 351 -5.75 -13.40 -7.22
N PRO A 352 -5.95 -14.67 -7.66
CA PRO A 352 -6.05 -15.80 -6.74
C PRO A 352 -4.84 -15.90 -5.80
N LEU A 353 -5.07 -16.33 -4.56
CA LEU A 353 -4.05 -16.37 -3.50
C LEU A 353 -2.74 -17.07 -3.93
N PRO A 354 -2.75 -18.23 -4.63
CA PRO A 354 -1.50 -18.87 -5.09
C PRO A 354 -0.69 -18.03 -6.09
N VAL A 355 -1.38 -17.26 -6.96
CA VAL A 355 -0.73 -16.36 -7.92
C VAL A 355 -0.10 -15.18 -7.20
N LEU A 356 -0.83 -14.60 -6.24
CA LEU A 356 -0.33 -13.53 -5.40
C LEU A 356 0.88 -13.98 -4.55
N ALA A 357 0.80 -15.15 -3.93
CA ALA A 357 1.87 -15.72 -3.13
C ALA A 357 3.19 -15.84 -3.92
N LYS A 358 3.11 -16.41 -5.13
CA LYS A 358 4.27 -16.55 -6.02
C LYS A 358 4.85 -15.20 -6.45
N ALA A 359 4.00 -14.21 -6.72
CA ALA A 359 4.45 -12.87 -7.08
C ALA A 359 5.14 -12.15 -5.91
N LEU A 360 4.61 -12.29 -4.69
CA LEU A 360 5.20 -11.71 -3.48
C LEU A 360 6.50 -12.41 -3.09
N GLU A 361 6.60 -13.73 -3.23
CA GLU A 361 7.84 -14.49 -3.04
C GLU A 361 8.93 -13.98 -4.00
N ARG A 362 8.63 -13.84 -5.29
CA ARG A 362 9.56 -13.29 -6.27
C ARG A 362 10.04 -11.89 -5.88
N LEU A 363 9.15 -11.00 -5.45
CA LEU A 363 9.51 -9.64 -5.02
C LEU A 363 10.37 -9.65 -3.76
N ARG A 364 10.08 -10.52 -2.79
CA ARG A 364 10.91 -10.73 -1.60
C ARG A 364 12.33 -11.09 -2.01
N ASP A 365 12.49 -12.08 -2.89
CA ASP A 365 13.78 -12.61 -3.28
C ASP A 365 14.58 -11.62 -4.14
N LEU A 366 13.94 -10.83 -5.00
CA LEU A 366 14.58 -9.72 -5.71
C LEU A 366 15.13 -8.68 -4.74
N ARG A 367 14.32 -8.23 -3.79
CA ARG A 367 14.69 -7.20 -2.78
C ARG A 367 15.77 -7.69 -1.82
N ALA A 368 15.75 -8.96 -1.45
CA ALA A 368 16.75 -9.58 -0.60
C ALA A 368 18.03 -9.95 -1.36
N ALA A 369 18.07 -9.73 -2.69
CA ALA A 369 19.14 -10.24 -3.55
C ALA A 369 19.43 -11.72 -3.28
N ALA A 370 18.40 -12.54 -3.10
CA ALA A 370 18.51 -13.94 -2.75
C ALA A 370 19.15 -14.73 -3.91
N LYS A 371 19.90 -15.76 -3.60
CA LYS A 371 20.41 -16.69 -4.62
C LYS A 371 19.25 -17.52 -5.17
N ARG A 372 18.98 -17.39 -6.47
CA ARG A 372 17.94 -18.13 -7.19
C ARG A 372 18.51 -18.73 -8.47
N ASP A 373 18.00 -19.91 -8.85
CA ASP A 373 18.43 -20.62 -10.07
C ASP A 373 17.37 -20.47 -11.19
N ASP A 374 16.14 -20.06 -10.87
CA ASP A 374 14.99 -19.99 -11.78
C ASP A 374 14.77 -18.58 -12.36
N PHE A 375 15.34 -17.53 -11.75
CA PHE A 375 15.36 -16.17 -12.29
C PHE A 375 16.55 -15.37 -11.76
N GLU A 376 16.92 -14.32 -12.50
CA GLU A 376 18.05 -13.46 -12.13
C GLU A 376 17.69 -12.52 -10.99
N THR A 377 18.56 -12.45 -9.98
CA THR A 377 18.55 -11.47 -8.90
C THR A 377 19.87 -10.69 -8.88
N ALA A 378 19.95 -9.68 -8.03
CA ALA A 378 21.20 -8.92 -7.83
C ALA A 378 22.27 -9.68 -7.04
N HIS A 379 22.06 -10.95 -6.64
CA HIS A 379 22.94 -11.72 -5.76
C HIS A 379 24.42 -11.68 -6.19
N GLY A 380 24.74 -12.09 -7.42
CA GLY A 380 26.11 -12.14 -7.90
C GLY A 380 26.81 -10.77 -7.93
N LYS A 381 26.04 -9.71 -8.22
CA LYS A 381 26.52 -8.32 -8.24
C LYS A 381 26.81 -7.81 -6.83
N ILE A 382 25.92 -8.08 -5.88
CA ILE A 382 26.10 -7.75 -4.45
C ILE A 382 27.34 -8.49 -3.90
N GLU A 383 27.49 -9.79 -4.16
CA GLU A 383 28.66 -10.55 -3.72
C GLU A 383 29.98 -10.03 -4.33
N THR A 384 29.94 -9.49 -5.55
CA THR A 384 31.10 -8.83 -6.16
C THR A 384 31.49 -7.57 -5.40
N LEU A 385 30.54 -6.73 -5.03
CA LEU A 385 30.81 -5.53 -4.22
C LEU A 385 31.27 -5.88 -2.80
N LYS A 386 30.67 -6.88 -2.17
CA LYS A 386 31.09 -7.37 -0.85
C LYS A 386 32.57 -7.77 -0.85
N ARG A 387 33.00 -8.52 -1.87
CA ARG A 387 34.42 -8.86 -2.04
C ARG A 387 35.32 -7.63 -2.26
N ALA A 388 34.87 -6.67 -3.07
CA ALA A 388 35.62 -5.45 -3.36
C ALA A 388 35.88 -4.56 -2.14
N VAL A 389 35.04 -4.63 -1.11
CA VAL A 389 35.18 -3.84 0.13
C VAL A 389 35.64 -4.68 1.34
N GLY A 390 35.95 -5.98 1.17
CA GLY A 390 36.29 -6.86 2.28
C GLY A 390 35.17 -6.99 3.31
N TRP A 391 33.98 -7.30 2.84
CA TRP A 391 32.81 -7.47 3.71
C TRP A 391 32.93 -8.74 4.54
N GLY A 392 32.92 -8.61 5.88
CA GLY A 392 33.05 -9.76 6.79
C GLY A 392 34.48 -10.22 7.04
N ALA A 393 35.51 -9.48 6.55
CA ALA A 393 36.92 -9.72 6.82
C ALA A 393 37.37 -8.99 8.09
#